data_474e509b8be3320f7f32b47ae652cb24
#
_entry.id   474e509b8be3320f7f32b47ae652cb24
#
_cell.length_a   1.000
_cell.length_b   1.000
_cell.length_c   1.000
_cell.angle_alpha   90.00
_cell.angle_beta   90.00
_cell.angle_gamma   90.00
#
_symmetry.space_group_name_H-M   'P 1'
#
loop_
_entity.id
_entity.type
_entity.pdbx_description
1 polymer ?
#
loop_
_entity_poly.entity_id
_entity_poly.type
_entity_poly.pdbx_seq_one_letter_code
_entity_poly.pdbx_strand_id
1 'polypeptide(L)'
;MNIQLRTILLGLLSIGFAQGYAQTFALQVKDDRITYLNDEQGNRILDFSYCGYKGSEQDIPSVRNAVFVPWTAGDNTSRIQRAIDYVASLVPDASGFRGAVLLDQGEFSLSGSLRINASGIVLRGVD
;
A
#
# COMPACT_ATOMS: atom_id res chain seq x y z
N MET A 1 -50.95 50.90 -11.46
CA MET A 1 -50.95 49.70 -10.61
C MET A 1 -50.57 48.52 -11.48
N ASN A 2 -49.41 47.90 -11.33
CA ASN A 2 -48.97 46.61 -11.92
C ASN A 2 -47.50 46.53 -12.36
N ILE A 3 -46.66 47.53 -12.04
CA ILE A 3 -45.20 47.43 -12.32
C ILE A 3 -44.49 46.75 -11.14
N GLN A 4 -45.00 46.95 -9.93
CA GLN A 4 -44.36 46.38 -8.69
C GLN A 4 -44.55 44.87 -8.56
N LEU A 5 -45.63 44.30 -9.10
CA LEU A 5 -45.89 42.84 -8.97
C LEU A 5 -45.06 42.01 -9.94
N ARG A 6 -44.62 42.55 -11.06
CA ARG A 6 -43.77 41.86 -12.02
C ARG A 6 -42.32 41.76 -11.58
N THR A 7 -41.84 42.74 -10.82
CA THR A 7 -40.46 42.76 -10.31
C THR A 7 -40.26 41.75 -9.17
N ILE A 8 -41.29 41.47 -8.38
CA ILE A 8 -41.26 40.48 -7.30
C ILE A 8 -41.30 39.06 -7.86
N LEU A 9 -41.99 38.83 -8.97
CA LEU A 9 -42.07 37.51 -9.58
C LEU A 9 -40.80 37.07 -10.30
N LEU A 10 -39.97 38.02 -10.81
CA LEU A 10 -38.67 37.71 -11.42
C LEU A 10 -37.55 37.50 -10.39
N GLY A 11 -37.71 37.99 -9.16
CA GLY A 11 -36.73 37.84 -8.10
C GLY A 11 -36.77 36.46 -7.40
N LEU A 12 -37.87 35.72 -7.57
CA LEU A 12 -38.06 34.39 -6.92
C LEU A 12 -37.57 33.19 -7.74
N LEU A 13 -37.10 33.42 -8.98
CA LEU A 13 -36.71 32.31 -9.86
C LEU A 13 -35.20 32.06 -9.94
N SER A 14 -34.40 32.71 -9.09
CA SER A 14 -32.93 32.57 -9.12
C SER A 14 -32.31 31.94 -7.86
N ILE A 15 -33.11 31.26 -7.02
CA ILE A 15 -32.54 30.38 -6.00
C ILE A 15 -32.31 29.02 -6.68
N GLY A 16 -31.27 28.96 -7.53
CA GLY A 16 -30.73 27.72 -8.04
C GLY A 16 -30.18 26.92 -6.87
N PHE A 17 -30.81 25.82 -6.54
CA PHE A 17 -30.29 24.81 -5.61
C PHE A 17 -28.98 24.27 -6.20
N ALA A 18 -27.84 24.81 -5.79
CA ALA A 18 -26.59 24.11 -5.87
C ALA A 18 -26.67 22.96 -4.84
N GLN A 19 -27.27 21.84 -5.25
CA GLN A 19 -27.13 20.60 -4.50
C GLN A 19 -25.70 20.13 -4.68
N GLY A 20 -24.81 20.57 -3.79
CA GLY A 20 -23.52 19.93 -3.64
C GLY A 20 -23.76 18.51 -3.13
N TYR A 21 -23.53 17.52 -3.98
CA TYR A 21 -23.46 16.15 -3.56
C TYR A 21 -22.19 15.99 -2.71
N ALA A 22 -22.32 16.20 -1.39
CA ALA A 22 -21.30 15.76 -0.47
C ALA A 22 -21.38 14.22 -0.44
N GLN A 23 -20.43 13.55 -1.05
CA GLN A 23 -20.27 12.11 -0.85
C GLN A 23 -19.88 11.89 0.60
N THR A 24 -20.83 11.51 1.41
CA THR A 24 -20.60 11.16 2.81
C THR A 24 -20.17 9.70 2.85
N PHE A 25 -18.87 9.46 2.87
CA PHE A 25 -18.37 8.14 3.25
C PHE A 25 -18.68 7.92 4.72
N ALA A 26 -19.62 7.04 5.00
CA ALA A 26 -20.00 6.75 6.37
C ALA A 26 -18.97 5.81 7.00
N LEU A 27 -18.29 6.30 8.03
CA LEU A 27 -17.47 5.52 8.93
C LEU A 27 -18.26 5.25 10.19
N GLN A 28 -18.28 4.01 10.65
CA GLN A 28 -18.80 3.65 11.98
C GLN A 28 -17.64 3.16 12.84
N VAL A 29 -17.54 3.71 14.05
CA VAL A 29 -16.63 3.20 15.08
C VAL A 29 -17.47 2.45 16.10
N LYS A 30 -17.26 1.14 16.20
CA LYS A 30 -17.92 0.29 17.17
C LYS A 30 -16.89 -0.66 17.79
N ASP A 31 -16.87 -0.74 19.12
CA ASP A 31 -15.96 -1.63 19.86
C ASP A 31 -14.48 -1.47 19.44
N ASP A 32 -14.04 -0.20 19.33
CA ASP A 32 -12.68 0.21 18.90
C ASP A 32 -12.28 -0.26 17.48
N ARG A 33 -13.29 -0.63 16.66
CA ARG A 33 -13.12 -1.01 15.26
C ARG A 33 -13.79 -0.02 14.33
N ILE A 34 -13.07 0.33 13.27
CA ILE A 34 -13.62 1.15 12.18
C ILE A 34 -14.28 0.22 11.16
N THR A 35 -15.54 0.49 10.88
CA THR A 35 -16.28 -0.19 9.81
C THR A 35 -16.58 0.80 8.70
N TYR A 36 -16.22 0.46 7.49
CA TYR A 36 -16.48 1.25 6.29
C TYR A 36 -17.79 0.80 5.67
N LEU A 37 -18.76 1.72 5.61
CA LEU A 37 -20.05 1.45 4.98
C LEU A 37 -19.96 1.69 3.47
N ASN A 38 -20.78 0.97 2.70
CA ASN A 38 -20.92 1.23 1.28
C ASN A 38 -21.76 2.49 1.04
N ASP A 39 -21.46 3.23 -0.02
CA ASP A 39 -22.36 4.26 -0.55
C ASP A 39 -23.56 3.63 -1.30
N GLU A 40 -24.43 4.49 -1.85
CA GLU A 40 -25.61 4.04 -2.61
C GLU A 40 -25.26 3.28 -3.90
N GLN A 41 -24.04 3.44 -4.41
CA GLN A 41 -23.51 2.77 -5.60
C GLN A 41 -22.72 1.50 -5.25
N GLY A 42 -22.60 1.17 -3.98
CA GLY A 42 -21.85 0.01 -3.50
C GLY A 42 -20.33 0.24 -3.35
N ASN A 43 -19.86 1.46 -3.55
CA ASN A 43 -18.45 1.79 -3.31
C ASN A 43 -18.18 1.90 -1.81
N ARG A 44 -16.97 1.55 -1.40
CA ARG A 44 -16.51 1.72 -0.01
C ARG A 44 -15.05 2.13 0.03
N ILE A 45 -14.65 2.76 1.12
CA ILE A 45 -13.25 2.96 1.43
C ILE A 45 -12.61 1.59 1.69
N LEU A 46 -11.45 1.32 1.10
CA LEU A 46 -10.72 0.09 1.35
C LEU A 46 -10.20 0.07 2.78
N ASP A 47 -10.42 -1.05 3.46
CA ASP A 47 -9.89 -1.28 4.80
C ASP A 47 -8.46 -1.81 4.71
N PHE A 48 -7.50 -1.02 5.15
CA PHE A 48 -6.08 -1.36 5.18
C PHE A 48 -5.60 -1.79 6.58
N SER A 49 -6.49 -1.97 7.54
CA SER A 49 -6.14 -2.32 8.93
C SER A 49 -5.37 -3.63 9.04
N TYR A 50 -5.53 -4.53 8.06
CA TYR A 50 -4.90 -5.84 8.03
C TYR A 50 -3.85 -5.98 6.91
N CYS A 51 -3.33 -4.88 6.37
CA CYS A 51 -2.39 -4.90 5.24
C CYS A 51 -0.94 -5.21 5.62
N GLY A 52 -0.59 -5.13 6.90
CA GLY A 52 0.76 -5.37 7.38
C GLY A 52 1.11 -6.85 7.50
N TYR A 53 2.36 -7.11 7.93
CA TYR A 53 2.84 -8.45 8.20
C TYR A 53 1.90 -9.16 9.19
N LYS A 54 1.43 -10.35 8.83
CA LYS A 54 0.43 -11.12 9.61
C LYS A 54 -0.77 -10.29 10.07
N GLY A 55 -1.32 -9.45 9.16
CA GLY A 55 -2.47 -8.64 9.45
C GLY A 55 -2.19 -7.46 10.39
N SER A 56 -0.95 -6.99 10.47
CA SER A 56 -0.47 -5.95 11.39
C SER A 56 -0.50 -6.36 12.87
N GLU A 57 -0.65 -7.64 13.18
CA GLU A 57 -0.70 -8.15 14.56
C GLU A 57 0.68 -8.56 15.09
N GLN A 58 1.70 -8.60 14.25
CA GLN A 58 3.05 -8.99 14.63
C GLN A 58 4.09 -8.07 13.98
N ASP A 59 5.16 -7.82 14.73
CA ASP A 59 6.31 -7.10 14.19
C ASP A 59 6.96 -7.88 13.03
N ILE A 60 7.51 -7.13 12.07
CA ILE A 60 8.29 -7.73 10.99
C ILE A 60 9.51 -8.40 11.60
N PRO A 61 9.73 -9.72 11.40
CA PRO A 61 10.83 -10.42 12.05
C PRO A 61 12.20 -9.92 11.58
N SER A 62 13.12 -9.76 12.51
CA SER A 62 14.51 -9.50 12.20
C SER A 62 15.20 -10.78 11.76
N VAL A 63 15.49 -10.89 10.46
CA VAL A 63 16.13 -12.08 9.87
C VAL A 63 17.62 -11.81 9.63
N ARG A 64 18.45 -12.81 9.97
CA ARG A 64 19.89 -12.79 9.80
C ARG A 64 20.28 -12.50 8.34
N ASN A 65 21.23 -11.59 8.11
CA ASN A 65 21.80 -11.36 6.79
C ASN A 65 22.63 -12.58 6.36
N ALA A 66 22.26 -13.21 5.25
CA ALA A 66 22.98 -14.32 4.65
C ALA A 66 23.92 -13.83 3.52
N VAL A 67 23.52 -12.79 2.79
CA VAL A 67 24.31 -12.20 1.71
C VAL A 67 24.18 -10.70 1.75
N PHE A 68 25.30 -10.00 1.53
CA PHE A 68 25.34 -8.56 1.27
C PHE A 68 25.64 -8.32 -0.21
N VAL A 69 24.86 -7.47 -0.85
CA VAL A 69 25.01 -7.07 -2.25
C VAL A 69 25.41 -5.59 -2.29
N PRO A 70 26.70 -5.27 -2.49
CA PRO A 70 27.14 -3.90 -2.58
C PRO A 70 26.57 -3.21 -3.81
N TRP A 71 26.35 -1.90 -3.72
CA TRP A 71 25.89 -1.12 -4.86
C TRP A 71 26.95 -1.10 -6.00
N THR A 72 26.48 -1.19 -7.23
CA THR A 72 27.29 -0.95 -8.44
C THR A 72 26.44 -0.29 -9.53
N ALA A 73 27.07 0.54 -10.35
CA ALA A 73 26.42 1.12 -11.53
C ALA A 73 26.06 0.05 -12.55
N GLY A 74 25.00 0.33 -13.34
CA GLY A 74 24.51 -0.55 -14.39
C GLY A 74 23.48 -1.57 -13.93
N ASP A 75 23.24 -2.61 -14.74
CA ASP A 75 22.24 -3.63 -14.47
C ASP A 75 22.66 -4.59 -13.34
N ASN A 76 21.88 -4.62 -12.29
CA ASN A 76 22.09 -5.46 -11.12
C ASN A 76 21.21 -6.71 -11.09
N THR A 77 20.37 -6.93 -12.10
CA THR A 77 19.40 -8.04 -12.13
C THR A 77 20.05 -9.38 -11.82
N SER A 78 21.09 -9.75 -12.58
CA SER A 78 21.77 -11.05 -12.42
C SER A 78 22.51 -11.19 -11.08
N ARG A 79 23.02 -10.08 -10.51
CA ARG A 79 23.71 -10.11 -9.22
C ARG A 79 22.74 -10.36 -8.06
N ILE A 80 21.63 -9.62 -8.06
CA ILE A 80 20.62 -9.78 -7.02
C ILE A 80 19.95 -11.16 -7.17
N GLN A 81 19.68 -11.62 -8.41
CA GLN A 81 19.10 -12.94 -8.62
C GLN A 81 20.00 -14.05 -8.07
N ARG A 82 21.34 -14.00 -8.35
CA ARG A 82 22.27 -14.99 -7.78
C ARG A 82 22.31 -14.97 -6.25
N ALA A 83 22.21 -13.79 -5.64
CA ALA A 83 22.13 -13.70 -4.17
C ALA A 83 20.86 -14.33 -3.62
N ILE A 84 19.72 -14.14 -4.29
CA ILE A 84 18.44 -14.77 -3.95
C ILE A 84 18.56 -16.29 -4.10
N ASP A 85 19.11 -16.77 -5.22
CA ASP A 85 19.26 -18.21 -5.51
C ASP A 85 20.19 -18.89 -4.50
N TYR A 86 21.26 -18.20 -4.10
CA TYR A 86 22.15 -18.70 -3.03
C TYR A 86 21.39 -18.84 -1.71
N VAL A 87 20.64 -17.80 -1.28
CA VAL A 87 19.86 -17.89 -0.04
C VAL A 87 18.76 -18.95 -0.15
N ALA A 88 18.18 -19.14 -1.35
CA ALA A 88 17.21 -20.21 -1.60
C ALA A 88 17.80 -21.62 -1.37
N SER A 89 19.10 -21.81 -1.61
CA SER A 89 19.79 -23.09 -1.41
C SER A 89 20.11 -23.40 0.06
N LEU A 90 20.06 -22.41 0.96
CA LEU A 90 20.35 -22.61 2.38
C LEU A 90 19.22 -23.39 3.07
N VAL A 91 19.56 -24.10 4.14
CA VAL A 91 18.59 -24.78 4.99
C VAL A 91 17.86 -23.73 5.85
N PRO A 92 16.52 -23.78 5.92
CA PRO A 92 15.78 -22.87 6.80
C PRO A 92 16.13 -23.11 8.27
N ASP A 93 16.12 -22.07 9.06
CA ASP A 93 16.23 -22.15 10.51
C ASP A 93 14.93 -22.66 11.17
N ALA A 94 14.91 -22.76 12.50
CA ALA A 94 13.76 -23.23 13.26
C ALA A 94 12.51 -22.35 13.09
N SER A 95 12.68 -21.07 12.69
CA SER A 95 11.60 -20.13 12.40
C SER A 95 11.14 -20.18 10.94
N GLY A 96 11.78 -21.02 10.11
CA GLY A 96 11.47 -21.17 8.70
C GLY A 96 12.20 -20.18 7.78
N PHE A 97 13.10 -19.33 8.31
CA PHE A 97 13.86 -18.38 7.50
C PHE A 97 15.18 -19.00 7.00
N ARG A 98 15.53 -18.71 5.76
CA ARG A 98 16.82 -19.09 5.14
C ARG A 98 17.85 -17.99 5.30
N GLY A 99 17.40 -16.75 5.39
CA GLY A 99 18.21 -15.58 5.60
C GLY A 99 17.76 -14.39 4.74
N ALA A 100 18.43 -13.26 4.94
CA ALA A 100 18.17 -12.06 4.18
C ALA A 100 19.28 -11.78 3.16
N VAL A 101 18.87 -11.34 1.98
CA VAL A 101 19.69 -10.63 1.01
C VAL A 101 19.62 -9.15 1.37
N LEU A 102 20.74 -8.58 1.85
CA LEU A 102 20.85 -7.18 2.22
C LEU A 102 21.45 -6.41 1.04
N LEU A 103 20.70 -5.45 0.49
CA LEU A 103 21.17 -4.53 -0.53
C LEU A 103 21.82 -3.33 0.14
N ASP A 104 22.96 -2.90 -0.40
CA ASP A 104 23.66 -1.68 0.01
C ASP A 104 22.83 -0.42 -0.24
N GLN A 105 23.28 0.70 0.31
CA GLN A 105 22.70 2.01 0.01
C GLN A 105 22.95 2.36 -1.45
N GLY A 106 21.90 2.79 -2.15
CA GLY A 106 21.99 3.22 -3.55
C GLY A 106 20.77 2.88 -4.38
N GLU A 107 20.80 3.27 -5.65
CA GLU A 107 19.76 3.00 -6.62
C GLU A 107 20.21 1.82 -7.51
N PHE A 108 19.54 0.68 -7.37
CA PHE A 108 19.83 -0.53 -8.15
C PHE A 108 18.97 -0.56 -9.41
N SER A 109 19.58 -0.33 -10.58
CA SER A 109 18.89 -0.49 -11.87
C SER A 109 18.70 -1.97 -12.18
N LEU A 110 17.50 -2.33 -12.62
CA LEU A 110 17.15 -3.69 -13.03
C LEU A 110 16.61 -3.67 -14.44
N SER A 111 17.17 -4.48 -15.34
CA SER A 111 16.68 -4.66 -16.70
C SER A 111 15.70 -5.84 -16.84
N GLY A 112 15.55 -6.65 -15.81
CA GLY A 112 14.70 -7.82 -15.78
C GLY A 112 13.94 -8.00 -14.46
N SER A 113 13.23 -9.11 -14.35
CA SER A 113 12.49 -9.48 -13.16
C SER A 113 13.36 -10.27 -12.17
N LEU A 114 13.13 -10.06 -10.86
CA LEU A 114 13.67 -10.93 -9.83
C LEU A 114 12.63 -11.97 -9.43
N ARG A 115 13.08 -13.20 -9.14
CA ARG A 115 12.22 -14.32 -8.76
C ARG A 115 12.67 -14.90 -7.43
N ILE A 116 11.74 -15.06 -6.51
CA ILE A 116 11.93 -15.75 -5.23
C ILE A 116 11.08 -17.02 -5.26
N ASN A 117 11.72 -18.17 -5.50
CA ASN A 117 11.03 -19.47 -5.69
C ASN A 117 11.06 -20.35 -4.43
N ALA A 118 11.56 -19.85 -3.32
CA ALA A 118 11.60 -20.57 -2.05
C ALA A 118 11.07 -19.69 -0.93
N SER A 119 10.41 -20.32 0.06
CA SER A 119 9.96 -19.62 1.27
C SER A 119 11.12 -19.31 2.20
N GLY A 120 10.94 -18.34 3.10
CA GLY A 120 11.92 -18.00 4.14
C GLY A 120 13.08 -17.11 3.67
N ILE A 121 12.96 -16.47 2.51
CA ILE A 121 13.92 -15.49 1.99
C ILE A 121 13.41 -14.09 2.26
N VAL A 122 14.28 -13.20 2.72
CA VAL A 122 14.00 -11.77 2.90
C VAL A 122 14.91 -10.99 1.96
N LEU A 123 14.35 -10.05 1.21
CA LEU A 123 15.09 -9.05 0.43
C LEU A 123 14.86 -7.70 1.07
N ARG A 124 15.91 -7.02 1.50
CA ARG A 124 15.82 -5.70 2.13
C ARG A 124 17.00 -4.81 1.81
N GLY A 125 16.83 -3.49 1.92
CA GLY A 125 17.91 -2.52 1.90
C GLY A 125 18.56 -2.36 3.26
N VAL A 126 19.70 -1.66 3.30
CA VAL A 126 20.25 -1.08 4.54
C VAL A 126 19.37 0.10 4.95
N ASP A 127 19.21 0.30 6.27
CA ASP A 127 18.52 1.46 6.87
C ASP A 127 19.42 2.70 6.82
#